data_34bcf71965507981fc7b1a501bbf5627
#
_entry.id   34bcf71965507981fc7b1a501bbf5627
#
_cell.length_a   1.000
_cell.length_b   1.000
_cell.length_c   1.000
_cell.angle_alpha   90.00
_cell.angle_beta   90.00
_cell.angle_gamma   90.00
#
_symmetry.space_group_name_H-M   'P 1'
#
loop_
_entity.id
_entity.type
_entity.pdbx_description
1 polymer ?
#
loop_
_entity_poly.entity_id
_entity_poly.type
_entity_poly.pdbx_seq_one_letter_code
_entity_poly.pdbx_strand_id
1 'polypeptide(L)' 'MGKSTSTPRPQQRYKDSHGAIVTVELVEFNRVTFYRSGYQFPCAQPVERFIKEFSEVKQ' A
#
# COMPACT_ATOMS: atom_id res chain seq x y z
N MET A 1 -13.21 -8.05 14.97
CA MET A 1 -12.93 -7.83 14.76
C MET A 1 -12.26 -7.24 14.45
N GLY A 2 -11.66 -6.87 14.26
CA GLY A 2 -11.29 -6.39 13.99
C GLY A 2 -10.50 -5.78 13.74
N LYS A 3 -9.84 -5.68 13.49
CA LYS A 3 -9.15 -5.17 13.22
C LYS A 3 -8.67 -4.81 12.48
N SER A 4 -8.55 -4.52 12.40
CA SER A 4 -8.28 -4.07 11.61
C SER A 4 -7.18 -3.58 10.97
N THR A 5 -6.18 -3.27 11.30
CA THR A 5 -5.10 -2.82 10.60
C THR A 5 -4.35 -3.96 10.14
N SER A 6 -4.54 -4.38 9.00
CA SER A 6 -3.81 -5.48 8.54
C SER A 6 -2.61 -5.02 7.80
N THR A 7 -1.57 -5.83 7.83
CA THR A 7 -0.39 -5.58 7.05
C THR A 7 -0.76 -5.61 5.58
N PRO A 8 -0.24 -4.69 4.77
CA PRO A 8 -0.50 -4.73 3.34
C PRO A 8 -0.05 -6.04 2.73
N ARG A 9 -0.74 -6.47 1.71
CA ARG A 9 -0.46 -7.76 1.07
C ARG A 9 0.02 -7.54 -0.36
N PRO A 10 0.85 -8.43 -0.87
CA PRO A 10 1.25 -8.34 -2.26
C PRO A 10 0.06 -8.38 -3.19
N GLN A 11 0.15 -7.61 -4.26
CA GLN A 11 -0.86 -7.56 -5.30
C GLN A 11 -2.16 -6.91 -4.86
N GLN A 12 -2.18 -6.32 -3.70
CA GLN A 12 -3.36 -5.62 -3.23
C GLN A 12 -3.27 -4.16 -3.61
N ARG A 13 -4.40 -3.55 -3.89
CA ARG A 13 -4.45 -2.15 -4.28
C ARG A 13 -4.82 -1.27 -3.12
N TYR A 14 -4.21 -0.11 -3.11
CA TYR A 14 -4.48 0.90 -2.11
C TYR A 14 -4.62 2.24 -2.81
N LYS A 15 -5.21 3.20 -2.12
CA LYS A 15 -5.28 4.55 -2.67
C LYS A 15 -4.89 5.55 -1.60
N ASP A 16 -4.30 6.65 -2.03
CA ASP A 16 -3.89 7.69 -1.11
C ASP A 16 -5.02 8.69 -0.92
N SER A 17 -4.74 9.76 -0.19
CA SER A 17 -5.76 10.76 0.12
C SER A 17 -6.18 11.54 -1.10
N HIS A 18 -5.43 11.48 -2.16
CA HIS A 18 -5.77 12.16 -3.41
C HIS A 18 -6.49 11.25 -4.39
N GLY A 19 -6.70 10.00 -4.02
CA GLY A 19 -7.37 9.07 -4.90
C GLY A 19 -6.46 8.33 -5.85
N ALA A 20 -5.16 8.54 -5.75
CA ALA A 20 -4.23 7.83 -6.62
C ALA A 20 -4.11 6.38 -6.18
N ILE A 21 -4.11 5.47 -7.13
CA ILE A 21 -4.08 4.05 -6.85
C ILE A 21 -2.65 3.54 -6.92
N VAL A 22 -2.29 2.70 -5.96
CA VAL A 22 -1.00 2.03 -5.97
C VAL A 22 -1.25 0.54 -5.81
N THR A 23 -0.32 -0.26 -6.32
CA THR A 23 -0.39 -1.70 -6.19
C THR A 23 0.82 -2.17 -5.41
N VAL A 24 0.56 -2.89 -4.32
CA VAL A 24 1.65 -3.40 -3.50
C VAL A 24 2.31 -4.55 -4.22
N GLU A 25 3.63 -4.50 -4.32
CA GLU A 25 4.36 -5.56 -4.96
C GLU A 25 4.86 -6.58 -3.94
N LEU A 26 5.46 -6.09 -2.88
CA LEU A 26 5.92 -7.00 -1.86
C LEU A 26 6.07 -6.27 -0.54
N VAL A 27 6.02 -7.03 0.54
CA VAL A 27 6.17 -6.51 1.88
C VAL A 27 7.32 -7.28 2.53
N GLU A 28 8.32 -6.54 2.99
CA GLU A 28 9.49 -7.13 3.60
C GLU A 28 9.77 -6.45 4.90
N PHE A 29 9.88 -7.22 5.96
CA PHE A 29 10.14 -6.64 7.28
C PHE A 29 9.11 -5.57 7.55
N ASN A 30 9.55 -4.34 7.70
CA ASN A 30 8.64 -3.24 7.95
C ASN A 30 8.51 -2.32 6.75
N ARG A 31 8.73 -2.85 5.56
CA ARG A 31 8.77 -2.01 4.39
C ARG A 31 7.82 -2.53 3.32
N VAL A 32 7.09 -1.62 2.72
CA VAL A 32 6.16 -1.94 1.63
C VAL A 32 6.72 -1.39 0.34
N THR A 33 6.84 -2.25 -0.66
CA THR A 33 7.24 -1.83 -2.00
C THR A 33 6.00 -1.83 -2.87
N PHE A 34 5.76 -0.73 -3.54
CA PHE A 34 4.54 -0.60 -4.33
C PHE A 34 4.81 0.23 -5.57
N TYR A 35 3.92 0.07 -6.55
CA TYR A 35 3.97 0.84 -7.78
C TYR A 35 2.82 1.82 -7.82
N ARG A 36 3.13 3.03 -8.25
CA ARG A 36 2.09 4.01 -8.49
C ARG A 36 1.60 3.88 -9.91
N SER A 37 0.31 4.14 -10.08
CA SER A 37 -0.30 4.10 -11.39
C SER A 37 0.41 5.10 -12.29
N GLY A 38 0.88 4.63 -13.43
CA GLY A 38 1.56 5.52 -14.37
C GLY A 38 3.04 5.68 -14.15
N TYR A 39 3.60 5.02 -13.13
CA TYR A 39 5.02 5.10 -12.83
C TYR A 39 5.67 3.75 -13.07
N GLN A 40 6.87 3.79 -13.62
CA GLN A 40 7.60 2.57 -13.91
C GLN A 40 8.40 2.06 -12.74
N PHE A 41 8.76 2.92 -11.83
CA PHE A 41 9.68 2.56 -10.75
C PHE A 41 8.92 2.37 -9.46
N PRO A 42 9.31 1.35 -8.70
CA PRO A 42 8.64 1.10 -7.43
C PRO A 42 9.02 2.13 -6.38
N CYS A 43 8.13 2.30 -5.42
CA CYS A 43 8.38 3.13 -4.26
C CYS A 43 8.39 2.24 -3.05
N ALA A 44 9.09 2.67 -2.01
CA ALA A 44 9.14 1.91 -0.77
C ALA A 44 8.89 2.84 0.40
N GLN A 45 8.12 2.37 1.37
CA GLN A 45 7.83 3.12 2.57
C GLN A 45 7.76 2.17 3.75
N PRO A 46 8.02 2.68 4.97
CA PRO A 46 7.75 1.88 6.15
C PRO A 46 6.27 1.52 6.21
N VAL A 47 5.98 0.32 6.72
CA VAL A 47 4.60 -0.14 6.79
C VAL A 47 3.74 0.82 7.59
N GLU A 48 4.24 1.32 8.71
CA GLU A 48 3.47 2.22 9.55
C GLU A 48 3.03 3.46 8.79
N ARG A 49 3.93 3.99 7.99
CA ARG A 49 3.62 5.17 7.22
C ARG A 49 2.64 4.85 6.11
N PHE A 50 2.84 3.69 5.50
CA PHE A 50 1.99 3.29 4.40
C PHE A 50 0.54 3.17 4.85
N ILE A 51 0.30 2.53 5.97
CA ILE A 51 -1.07 2.34 6.40
C ILE A 51 -1.72 3.62 6.89
N LYS A 52 -0.92 4.63 7.21
CA LYS A 52 -1.48 5.93 7.56
C LYS A 52 -1.87 6.74 6.35
N GLU A 53 -1.12 6.59 5.27
CA GLU A 53 -1.32 7.43 4.09
C GLU A 53 -2.19 6.77 3.04
N PHE A 54 -2.32 5.46 3.09
CA PHE A 54 -3.05 4.73 2.07
C PHE A 54 -4.18 3.94 2.69
N SER A 55 -5.25 3.81 1.92
CA SER A 55 -6.41 3.04 2.34
C SER A 55 -6.60 1.88 1.39
N GLU A 56 -7.03 0.77 1.95
CA GLU A 56 -7.29 -0.41 1.15
C GLU A 56 -8.45 -0.16 0.21
N VAL A 57 -8.30 -0.55 -1.04
CA VAL A 57 -9.37 -0.44 -2.01
C VAL A 57 -10.24 -1.69 -1.90
N LYS A 58 -11.49 -1.50 -1.58
CA LYS A 58 -12.41 -2.61 -1.46
C LYS A 58 -13.19 -2.78 -2.75
N GLN A 59 -13.40 -4.01 -3.09
CA GLN A 59 -14.12 -4.33 -4.30
C GLN A 59 -15.59 -4.51 -4.04
#